data_3f5c05864b192158d99aa93da6f4b14c
#
_entry.id   3f5c05864b192158d99aa93da6f4b14c
#
_cell.length_a   1.000
_cell.length_b   1.000
_cell.length_c   1.000
_cell.angle_alpha   90.00
_cell.angle_beta   90.00
_cell.angle_gamma   90.00
#
_symmetry.space_group_name_H-M   'P 1'
#
loop_
_entity.id
_entity.type
_entity.pdbx_description
1 polymer ?
#
loop_
_entity_poly.entity_id
_entity_poly.type
_entity_poly.pdbx_seq_one_letter_code
_entity_poly.pdbx_strand_id
1 'polypeptide(L)'
;PVYPWFGKDIQQGISLAIENYHLLRRLWREPVVNWQGKFRTALEGFTATPAPLDGIPPFVWHGSIRSPQIAEQAAYYGDGFFHNNIFWNKEHTAQMVDLYRRRFASYGHGQADQAIVGLGGQVFIGDTEQEAKDFFRPYFDNAPVYGHGPSLEEFTAQTPLTVGTVEQVIEKTLSFADWAGDYQR
;
A
#
# COMPACT_ATOMS: atom_id res chain seq x y z
N PRO A 1 9.39 5.30 -14.72
CA PRO A 1 9.87 3.93 -14.52
C PRO A 1 11.39 3.92 -14.49
N VAL A 2 11.97 3.44 -13.37
CA VAL A 2 13.41 3.46 -13.09
C VAL A 2 14.14 2.17 -13.50
N TYR A 3 13.40 1.11 -13.83
CA TYR A 3 13.94 -0.21 -14.15
C TYR A 3 15.08 -0.20 -15.19
N PRO A 4 14.94 0.50 -16.32
CA PRO A 4 16.01 0.57 -17.31
C PRO A 4 17.31 1.21 -16.78
N TRP A 5 17.20 2.14 -15.84
CA TRP A 5 18.38 2.80 -15.24
C TRP A 5 19.24 1.84 -14.42
N PHE A 6 18.61 0.76 -13.93
CA PHE A 6 19.29 -0.31 -13.19
C PHE A 6 19.51 -1.57 -14.04
N GLY A 7 19.38 -1.47 -15.37
CA GLY A 7 19.54 -2.60 -16.28
C GLY A 7 18.52 -3.73 -16.05
N LYS A 8 17.32 -3.39 -15.56
CA LYS A 8 16.25 -4.36 -15.27
C LYS A 8 15.11 -4.22 -16.27
N ASP A 9 14.49 -5.36 -16.58
CA ASP A 9 13.28 -5.42 -17.40
C ASP A 9 12.04 -5.28 -16.51
N ILE A 10 11.22 -4.27 -16.79
CA ILE A 10 9.96 -4.01 -16.07
C ILE A 10 8.98 -5.19 -16.18
N GLN A 11 9.00 -5.94 -17.27
CA GLN A 11 8.14 -7.09 -17.47
C GLN A 11 8.40 -8.23 -16.45
N GLN A 12 9.61 -8.27 -15.92
CA GLN A 12 10.00 -9.23 -14.89
C GLN A 12 9.84 -8.68 -13.46
N GLY A 13 9.43 -7.42 -13.30
CA GLY A 13 9.44 -6.72 -12.03
C GLY A 13 8.64 -7.41 -10.93
N ILE A 14 7.44 -7.89 -11.24
CA ILE A 14 6.58 -8.58 -10.26
C ILE A 14 7.20 -9.93 -9.85
N SER A 15 7.64 -10.74 -10.80
CA SER A 15 8.27 -12.04 -10.51
C SER A 15 9.55 -11.89 -9.70
N LEU A 16 10.36 -10.89 -10.03
CA LEU A 16 11.58 -10.53 -9.29
C LEU A 16 11.25 -10.11 -7.86
N ALA A 17 10.23 -9.28 -7.68
CA ALA A 17 9.82 -8.82 -6.36
C ALA A 17 9.31 -9.98 -5.48
N ILE A 18 8.49 -10.86 -6.03
CA ILE A 18 7.98 -12.05 -5.33
C ILE A 18 9.14 -12.96 -4.89
N GLU A 19 10.06 -13.29 -5.81
CA GLU A 19 11.19 -14.17 -5.50
C GLU A 19 12.11 -13.55 -4.43
N ASN A 20 12.46 -12.28 -4.59
CA ASN A 20 13.33 -11.61 -3.64
C ASN A 20 12.68 -11.42 -2.28
N TYR A 21 11.37 -11.16 -2.22
CA TYR A 21 10.67 -11.06 -0.94
C TYR A 21 10.58 -12.41 -0.23
N HIS A 22 10.36 -13.49 -0.96
CA HIS A 22 10.43 -14.85 -0.38
C HIS A 22 11.81 -15.12 0.24
N LEU A 23 12.88 -14.82 -0.48
CA LEU A 23 14.24 -14.96 0.04
C LEU A 23 14.47 -14.10 1.28
N LEU A 24 14.03 -12.83 1.26
CA LEU A 24 14.15 -11.92 2.40
C LEU A 24 13.47 -12.50 3.66
N ARG A 25 12.27 -13.06 3.51
CA ARG A 25 11.54 -13.70 4.61
C ARG A 25 12.30 -14.90 5.18
N ARG A 26 12.94 -15.69 4.34
CA ARG A 26 13.79 -16.81 4.78
C ARG A 26 15.03 -16.32 5.51
N LEU A 27 15.72 -15.30 4.98
CA LEU A 27 16.91 -14.70 5.60
C LEU A 27 16.64 -14.11 6.99
N TRP A 28 15.42 -13.69 7.27
CA TRP A 28 15.02 -13.21 8.59
C TRP A 28 14.67 -14.32 9.58
N ARG A 29 14.29 -15.51 9.11
CA ARG A 29 13.73 -16.58 9.94
C ARG A 29 14.66 -17.78 10.10
N GLU A 30 15.50 -18.03 9.12
CA GLU A 30 16.38 -19.19 9.08
C GLU A 30 17.81 -18.76 9.41
N PRO A 31 18.49 -19.42 10.37
CA PRO A 31 19.86 -19.10 10.73
C PRO A 31 20.85 -19.34 9.58
N VAL A 32 20.56 -20.32 8.72
CA VAL A 32 21.36 -20.65 7.53
C VAL A 32 20.42 -20.89 6.36
N VAL A 33 20.65 -20.19 5.25
CA VAL A 33 19.83 -20.26 4.04
C VAL A 33 20.62 -20.83 2.87
N ASN A 34 20.06 -21.86 2.26
CA ASN A 34 20.41 -22.30 0.91
C ASN A 34 19.32 -21.81 -0.03
N TRP A 35 19.71 -21.14 -1.10
CA TRP A 35 18.78 -20.55 -2.06
C TRP A 35 19.24 -20.77 -3.48
N GLN A 36 18.28 -21.11 -4.34
CA GLN A 36 18.45 -21.08 -5.77
C GLN A 36 17.20 -20.47 -6.39
N GLY A 37 17.37 -19.38 -7.11
CA GLY A 37 16.31 -18.64 -7.76
C GLY A 37 16.69 -18.21 -9.17
N LYS A 38 15.77 -17.54 -9.84
CA LYS A 38 15.96 -17.07 -11.21
C LYS A 38 16.72 -15.75 -11.29
N PHE A 39 16.53 -14.86 -10.30
CA PHE A 39 16.90 -13.45 -10.40
C PHE A 39 18.19 -13.08 -9.67
N ARG A 40 18.80 -14.02 -8.98
CA ARG A 40 20.08 -13.83 -8.32
C ARG A 40 20.91 -15.11 -8.29
N THR A 41 22.20 -14.97 -7.99
CA THR A 41 23.10 -16.12 -7.76
C THR A 41 22.64 -16.95 -6.56
N ALA A 42 22.92 -18.25 -6.62
CA ALA A 42 22.62 -19.16 -5.51
C ALA A 42 23.29 -18.73 -4.20
N LEU A 43 22.69 -19.08 -3.08
CA LEU A 43 23.31 -19.00 -1.76
C LEU A 43 23.52 -20.41 -1.21
N GLU A 44 24.71 -20.68 -0.67
CA GLU A 44 25.05 -21.94 -0.07
C GLU A 44 25.54 -21.67 1.37
N GLY A 45 24.84 -22.26 2.35
CA GLY A 45 25.17 -22.10 3.76
C GLY A 45 25.24 -20.64 4.25
N PHE A 46 24.40 -19.77 3.69
CA PHE A 46 24.50 -18.33 3.92
C PHE A 46 23.80 -17.93 5.24
N THR A 47 24.50 -17.18 6.07
CA THR A 47 23.96 -16.56 7.28
C THR A 47 23.82 -15.05 7.07
N ALA A 48 22.60 -14.53 7.23
CA ALA A 48 22.35 -13.09 7.13
C ALA A 48 22.73 -12.37 8.44
N THR A 49 23.43 -11.24 8.31
CA THR A 49 23.79 -10.39 9.44
C THR A 49 23.54 -8.92 9.11
N PRO A 50 22.97 -8.12 10.05
CA PRO A 50 22.48 -8.55 11.35
C PRO A 50 21.20 -9.41 11.26
N ALA A 51 21.00 -10.30 12.22
CA ALA A 51 19.73 -11.00 12.39
C ALA A 51 18.66 -10.05 12.99
N PRO A 52 17.36 -10.31 12.79
CA PRO A 52 16.31 -9.58 13.50
C PRO A 52 16.49 -9.63 15.02
N LEU A 53 16.24 -8.49 15.68
CA LEU A 53 16.32 -8.39 17.13
C LEU A 53 15.36 -9.40 17.77
N ASP A 54 15.87 -10.19 18.73
CA ASP A 54 15.12 -11.25 19.43
C ASP A 54 14.45 -12.28 18.49
N GLY A 55 14.94 -12.40 17.25
CA GLY A 55 14.37 -13.28 16.24
C GLY A 55 13.04 -12.80 15.68
N ILE A 56 12.62 -11.57 15.97
CA ILE A 56 11.36 -10.99 15.51
C ILE A 56 11.60 -10.22 14.20
N PRO A 57 11.08 -10.71 13.05
CA PRO A 57 11.21 -9.99 11.79
C PRO A 57 10.56 -8.60 11.85
N PRO A 58 11.11 -7.62 11.13
CA PRO A 58 10.47 -6.31 11.00
C PRO A 58 9.04 -6.43 10.46
N PHE A 59 8.15 -5.56 10.94
CA PHE A 59 6.81 -5.43 10.37
C PHE A 59 6.91 -4.90 8.93
N VAL A 60 6.14 -5.48 8.02
CA VAL A 60 6.17 -5.13 6.60
C VAL A 60 4.80 -4.64 6.14
N TRP A 61 4.80 -3.54 5.40
CA TRP A 61 3.67 -3.08 4.62
C TRP A 61 3.84 -3.46 3.15
N HIS A 62 2.83 -4.12 2.59
CA HIS A 62 2.71 -4.27 1.15
C HIS A 62 1.82 -3.17 0.59
N GLY A 63 2.42 -2.24 -0.15
CA GLY A 63 1.71 -1.11 -0.74
C GLY A 63 1.19 -1.41 -2.14
N SER A 64 -0.08 -1.08 -2.41
CA SER A 64 -0.65 -1.16 -3.75
C SER A 64 -1.70 -0.11 -3.99
N ILE A 65 -1.69 0.46 -5.20
CA ILE A 65 -2.75 1.36 -5.68
C ILE A 65 -3.94 0.55 -6.21
N ARG A 66 -3.70 -0.58 -6.93
CA ARG A 66 -4.75 -1.29 -7.67
C ARG A 66 -4.55 -2.79 -7.84
N SER A 67 -3.44 -3.34 -7.36
CA SER A 67 -3.10 -4.74 -7.64
C SER A 67 -3.68 -5.67 -6.56
N PRO A 68 -4.69 -6.50 -6.88
CA PRO A 68 -5.19 -7.51 -5.95
C PRO A 68 -4.13 -8.57 -5.62
N GLN A 69 -3.15 -8.79 -6.50
CA GLN A 69 -2.04 -9.71 -6.27
C GLN A 69 -1.16 -9.26 -5.09
N ILE A 70 -1.01 -7.95 -4.89
CA ILE A 70 -0.26 -7.42 -3.75
C ILE A 70 -1.06 -7.58 -2.44
N ALA A 71 -2.38 -7.40 -2.47
CA ALA A 71 -3.24 -7.70 -1.33
C ALA A 71 -3.18 -9.20 -0.96
N GLU A 72 -3.21 -10.07 -1.97
CA GLU A 72 -3.03 -11.52 -1.80
C GLU A 72 -1.66 -11.86 -1.21
N GLN A 73 -0.59 -11.24 -1.68
CA GLN A 73 0.77 -11.46 -1.17
C GLN A 73 0.91 -10.99 0.28
N ALA A 74 0.37 -9.83 0.64
CA ALA A 74 0.35 -9.35 2.02
C ALA A 74 -0.36 -10.37 2.93
N ALA A 75 -1.53 -10.83 2.51
CA ALA A 75 -2.32 -11.83 3.22
C ALA A 75 -1.57 -13.16 3.36
N TYR A 76 -0.93 -13.65 2.30
CA TYR A 76 -0.18 -14.90 2.31
C TYR A 76 0.94 -14.92 3.35
N TYR A 77 1.64 -13.79 3.52
CA TYR A 77 2.73 -13.68 4.49
C TYR A 77 2.27 -13.25 5.88
N GLY A 78 1.01 -12.86 6.07
CA GLY A 78 0.51 -12.27 7.31
C GLY A 78 1.04 -10.88 7.59
N ASP A 79 1.45 -10.16 6.54
CA ASP A 79 1.97 -8.79 6.62
C ASP A 79 0.85 -7.77 6.48
N GLY A 80 1.11 -6.50 6.81
CA GLY A 80 0.16 -5.42 6.64
C GLY A 80 -0.10 -5.08 5.16
N PHE A 81 -1.34 -4.76 4.83
CA PHE A 81 -1.71 -4.28 3.49
C PHE A 81 -2.00 -2.78 3.53
N PHE A 82 -1.17 -2.01 2.82
CA PHE A 82 -1.38 -0.58 2.61
C PHE A 82 -2.06 -0.36 1.26
N HIS A 83 -3.38 -0.17 1.29
CA HIS A 83 -4.11 0.20 0.08
C HIS A 83 -3.96 1.71 -0.14
N ASN A 84 -3.11 2.09 -1.09
CA ASN A 84 -2.95 3.48 -1.49
C ASN A 84 -4.13 3.90 -2.38
N ASN A 85 -5.26 4.19 -1.74
CA ASN A 85 -6.55 4.42 -2.37
C ASN A 85 -6.76 5.85 -2.90
N ILE A 86 -5.69 6.63 -3.08
CA ILE A 86 -5.74 8.06 -3.42
C ILE A 86 -6.53 8.42 -4.69
N PHE A 87 -6.76 7.45 -5.59
CA PHE A 87 -7.53 7.62 -6.83
C PHE A 87 -8.82 6.80 -6.85
N TRP A 88 -9.16 6.13 -5.74
CA TRP A 88 -10.24 5.15 -5.74
C TRP A 88 -11.39 5.56 -4.83
N ASN A 89 -12.59 5.20 -5.26
CA ASN A 89 -13.81 5.40 -4.48
C ASN A 89 -13.96 4.39 -3.33
N LYS A 90 -15.01 4.58 -2.57
CA LYS A 90 -15.38 3.74 -1.43
C LYS A 90 -15.50 2.26 -1.81
N GLU A 91 -16.18 1.98 -2.90
CA GLU A 91 -16.50 0.62 -3.34
C GLU A 91 -15.23 -0.18 -3.68
N HIS A 92 -14.33 0.43 -4.45
CA HIS A 92 -13.05 -0.21 -4.78
C HIS A 92 -12.18 -0.42 -3.54
N THR A 93 -12.11 0.58 -2.67
CA THR A 93 -11.36 0.49 -1.41
C THR A 93 -11.91 -0.65 -0.54
N ALA A 94 -13.23 -0.72 -0.37
CA ALA A 94 -13.89 -1.79 0.39
C ALA A 94 -13.60 -3.18 -0.19
N GLN A 95 -13.66 -3.33 -1.52
CA GLN A 95 -13.37 -4.60 -2.19
C GLN A 95 -11.92 -5.08 -1.98
N MET A 96 -10.94 -4.16 -2.07
CA MET A 96 -9.54 -4.51 -1.87
C MET A 96 -9.22 -4.89 -0.43
N VAL A 97 -9.79 -4.16 0.54
CA VAL A 97 -9.63 -4.46 1.96
C VAL A 97 -10.32 -5.77 2.35
N ASP A 98 -11.52 -6.03 1.83
CA ASP A 98 -12.24 -7.28 2.06
C ASP A 98 -11.48 -8.49 1.48
N LEU A 99 -10.94 -8.35 0.25
CA LEU A 99 -10.09 -9.39 -0.33
C LEU A 99 -8.93 -9.74 0.60
N TYR A 100 -8.17 -8.72 1.04
CA TYR A 100 -7.02 -8.92 1.91
C TYR A 100 -7.41 -9.60 3.23
N ARG A 101 -8.45 -9.11 3.91
CA ARG A 101 -8.91 -9.65 5.21
C ARG A 101 -9.37 -11.09 5.11
N ARG A 102 -10.17 -11.42 4.09
CA ARG A 102 -10.63 -12.80 3.87
C ARG A 102 -9.45 -13.74 3.59
N ARG A 103 -8.47 -13.31 2.79
CA ARG A 103 -7.28 -14.10 2.50
C ARG A 103 -6.37 -14.25 3.71
N PHE A 104 -6.16 -13.19 4.48
CA PHE A 104 -5.40 -13.24 5.72
C PHE A 104 -5.95 -14.32 6.68
N ALA A 105 -7.26 -14.34 6.89
CA ALA A 105 -7.92 -15.37 7.70
C ALA A 105 -7.79 -16.77 7.07
N SER A 106 -7.96 -16.89 5.76
CA SER A 106 -7.86 -18.18 5.06
C SER A 106 -6.46 -18.80 5.10
N TYR A 107 -5.42 -17.98 5.22
CA TYR A 107 -4.04 -18.43 5.39
C TYR A 107 -3.67 -18.74 6.85
N GLY A 108 -4.60 -18.57 7.79
CA GLY A 108 -4.42 -18.95 9.19
C GLY A 108 -3.63 -17.96 10.04
N HIS A 109 -3.52 -16.70 9.62
CA HIS A 109 -2.80 -15.67 10.38
C HIS A 109 -3.63 -15.05 11.50
N GLY A 110 -4.91 -15.38 11.61
CA GLY A 110 -5.85 -14.88 12.61
C GLY A 110 -7.24 -14.61 12.01
N GLN A 111 -8.06 -13.90 12.75
CA GLN A 111 -9.37 -13.48 12.27
C GLN A 111 -9.25 -12.31 11.28
N ALA A 112 -10.25 -12.11 10.44
CA ALA A 112 -10.23 -11.06 9.41
C ALA A 112 -10.09 -9.62 9.99
N ASP A 113 -10.61 -9.37 11.18
CA ASP A 113 -10.51 -8.10 11.90
C ASP A 113 -9.13 -7.84 12.54
N GLN A 114 -8.30 -8.88 12.67
CA GLN A 114 -6.92 -8.76 13.13
C GLN A 114 -5.94 -8.37 12.01
N ALA A 115 -6.39 -8.43 10.76
CA ALA A 115 -5.59 -8.08 9.60
C ALA A 115 -5.34 -6.56 9.55
N ILE A 116 -4.07 -6.15 9.54
CA ILE A 116 -3.67 -4.74 9.64
C ILE A 116 -3.78 -4.07 8.27
N VAL A 117 -4.68 -3.10 8.17
CA VAL A 117 -4.94 -2.32 6.97
C VAL A 117 -4.41 -0.90 7.11
N GLY A 118 -3.71 -0.41 6.11
CA GLY A 118 -3.35 1.00 5.96
C GLY A 118 -4.09 1.62 4.78
N LEU A 119 -4.53 2.87 4.94
CA LEU A 119 -5.12 3.66 3.87
C LEU A 119 -4.30 4.91 3.61
N GLY A 120 -4.22 5.30 2.34
CA GLY A 120 -3.59 6.55 1.90
C GLY A 120 -4.61 7.67 1.73
N GLY A 121 -4.10 8.90 1.69
CA GLY A 121 -4.90 10.08 1.40
C GLY A 121 -3.99 11.24 0.98
N GLN A 122 -4.60 12.22 0.34
CA GLN A 122 -3.96 13.49 0.00
C GLN A 122 -4.75 14.61 0.67
N VAL A 123 -4.05 15.56 1.26
CA VAL A 123 -4.67 16.61 2.05
C VAL A 123 -4.04 17.95 1.72
N PHE A 124 -4.88 18.96 1.51
CA PHE A 124 -4.49 20.35 1.49
C PHE A 124 -5.41 21.16 2.41
N ILE A 125 -4.84 21.91 3.34
CA ILE A 125 -5.58 22.65 4.38
C ILE A 125 -5.42 24.15 4.17
N GLY A 126 -6.54 24.87 4.22
CA GLY A 126 -6.62 26.32 4.30
C GLY A 126 -7.47 26.78 5.49
N ASP A 127 -7.49 28.09 5.73
CA ASP A 127 -8.31 28.66 6.81
C ASP A 127 -9.80 28.55 6.51
N THR A 128 -10.16 28.59 5.23
CA THR A 128 -11.51 28.33 4.73
C THR A 128 -11.49 27.32 3.59
N GLU A 129 -12.62 26.65 3.36
CA GLU A 129 -12.76 25.72 2.24
C GLU A 129 -12.52 26.40 0.88
N GLN A 130 -13.05 27.61 0.72
CA GLN A 130 -12.91 28.35 -0.53
C GLN A 130 -11.44 28.73 -0.80
N GLU A 131 -10.74 29.22 0.20
CA GLU A 131 -9.33 29.56 0.09
C GLU A 131 -8.47 28.33 -0.24
N ALA A 132 -8.72 27.21 0.45
CA ALA A 132 -8.04 25.96 0.17
C ALA A 132 -8.24 25.51 -1.28
N LYS A 133 -9.48 25.55 -1.79
CA LYS A 133 -9.81 25.17 -3.16
C LYS A 133 -9.20 26.13 -4.19
N ASP A 134 -9.29 27.44 -3.97
CA ASP A 134 -8.75 28.44 -4.90
C ASP A 134 -7.22 28.31 -5.03
N PHE A 135 -6.54 28.05 -3.91
CA PHE A 135 -5.09 27.85 -3.90
C PHE A 135 -4.69 26.50 -4.55
N PHE A 136 -5.41 25.42 -4.25
CA PHE A 136 -5.04 24.08 -4.72
C PHE A 136 -5.42 23.83 -6.19
N ARG A 137 -6.49 24.46 -6.69
CA ARG A 137 -7.03 24.24 -8.04
C ARG A 137 -6.00 24.34 -9.16
N PRO A 138 -5.14 25.38 -9.23
CA PRO A 138 -4.14 25.46 -10.30
C PRO A 138 -3.16 24.27 -10.31
N TYR A 139 -2.84 23.73 -9.15
CA TYR A 139 -1.99 22.54 -9.05
C TYR A 139 -2.74 21.28 -9.45
N PHE A 140 -4.00 21.15 -9.07
CA PHE A 140 -4.85 20.03 -9.47
C PHE A 140 -5.02 20.00 -11.01
N ASP A 141 -5.39 21.12 -11.60
CA ASP A 141 -5.69 21.22 -13.04
C ASP A 141 -4.44 20.97 -13.92
N ASN A 142 -3.25 21.29 -13.41
CA ASN A 142 -2.00 21.14 -14.15
C ASN A 142 -1.21 19.86 -13.79
N ALA A 143 -1.63 19.10 -12.79
CA ALA A 143 -0.89 17.90 -12.38
C ALA A 143 -1.24 16.72 -13.29
N PRO A 144 -0.24 16.11 -13.97
CA PRO A 144 -0.49 14.95 -14.83
C PRO A 144 -1.12 13.75 -14.10
N VAL A 145 -0.95 13.68 -12.79
CA VAL A 145 -1.47 12.59 -11.95
C VAL A 145 -2.99 12.57 -11.85
N TYR A 146 -3.63 13.73 -11.93
CA TYR A 146 -5.10 13.84 -11.95
C TYR A 146 -5.67 13.77 -13.37
N GLY A 147 -4.82 13.95 -14.37
CA GLY A 147 -5.18 13.87 -15.77
C GLY A 147 -6.13 14.99 -16.22
N HIS A 148 -6.86 14.73 -17.30
CA HIS A 148 -7.92 15.59 -17.82
C HIS A 148 -9.29 14.98 -17.46
N GLY A 149 -9.40 14.51 -16.22
CA GLY A 149 -10.58 13.79 -15.71
C GLY A 149 -11.60 14.69 -15.04
N PRO A 150 -12.17 14.26 -13.90
CA PRO A 150 -13.18 15.00 -13.15
C PRO A 150 -12.66 16.33 -12.61
N SER A 151 -13.56 17.26 -12.32
CA SER A 151 -13.26 18.50 -11.61
C SER A 151 -12.69 18.22 -10.19
N LEU A 152 -12.07 19.23 -9.58
CA LEU A 152 -11.59 19.12 -8.19
C LEU A 152 -12.72 18.72 -7.24
N GLU A 153 -13.91 19.27 -7.42
CA GLU A 153 -15.10 18.98 -6.61
C GLU A 153 -15.55 17.52 -6.75
N GLU A 154 -15.65 17.04 -7.98
CA GLU A 154 -16.01 15.64 -8.25
C GLU A 154 -14.94 14.69 -7.72
N PHE A 155 -13.67 15.02 -7.91
CA PHE A 155 -12.56 14.19 -7.44
C PHE A 155 -12.52 14.11 -5.91
N THR A 156 -12.67 15.25 -5.22
CA THR A 156 -12.73 15.27 -3.74
C THR A 156 -13.97 14.58 -3.20
N ALA A 157 -15.10 14.60 -3.92
CA ALA A 157 -16.29 13.88 -3.50
C ALA A 157 -16.14 12.35 -3.59
N GLN A 158 -15.39 11.85 -4.58
CA GLN A 158 -15.31 10.42 -4.89
C GLN A 158 -14.06 9.72 -4.33
N THR A 159 -13.02 10.47 -3.97
CA THR A 159 -11.72 9.92 -3.57
C THR A 159 -11.30 10.42 -2.18
N PRO A 160 -10.23 9.88 -1.61
CA PRO A 160 -9.68 10.36 -0.34
C PRO A 160 -9.04 11.76 -0.39
N LEU A 161 -8.90 12.40 -1.57
CA LEU A 161 -8.41 13.79 -1.61
C LEU A 161 -9.32 14.70 -0.79
N THR A 162 -8.73 15.44 0.14
CA THR A 162 -9.43 16.45 0.92
C THR A 162 -8.75 17.81 0.73
N VAL A 163 -9.51 18.77 0.27
CA VAL A 163 -9.08 20.18 0.12
C VAL A 163 -10.08 21.03 0.88
N GLY A 164 -9.68 21.57 2.03
CA GLY A 164 -10.60 22.29 2.91
C GLY A 164 -10.00 22.67 4.26
N THR A 165 -10.85 22.82 5.27
CA THR A 165 -10.42 23.15 6.64
C THR A 165 -9.94 21.91 7.40
N VAL A 166 -9.34 22.13 8.57
CA VAL A 166 -8.92 21.05 9.48
C VAL A 166 -10.10 20.16 9.86
N GLU A 167 -11.26 20.74 10.15
CA GLU A 167 -12.48 20.00 10.53
C GLU A 167 -12.94 19.10 9.41
N GLN A 168 -12.94 19.58 8.16
CA GLN A 168 -13.32 18.77 6.98
C GLN A 168 -12.33 17.62 6.73
N VAL A 169 -11.03 17.85 6.98
CA VAL A 169 -10.03 16.76 6.91
C VAL A 169 -10.28 15.70 7.96
N ILE A 170 -10.58 16.10 9.20
CA ILE A 170 -10.88 15.19 10.31
C ILE A 170 -12.13 14.38 9.97
N GLU A 171 -13.22 15.05 9.59
CA GLU A 171 -14.51 14.41 9.27
C GLU A 171 -14.33 13.37 8.13
N LYS A 172 -13.68 13.77 7.05
CA LYS A 172 -13.43 12.87 5.92
C LYS A 172 -12.51 11.70 6.30
N THR A 173 -11.50 11.95 7.12
CA THR A 173 -10.61 10.89 7.60
C THR A 173 -11.38 9.85 8.43
N LEU A 174 -12.24 10.31 9.34
CA LEU A 174 -13.07 9.43 10.15
C LEU A 174 -14.06 8.61 9.30
N SER A 175 -14.59 9.21 8.22
CA SER A 175 -15.50 8.50 7.31
C SER A 175 -14.89 7.30 6.61
N PHE A 176 -13.55 7.19 6.53
CA PHE A 176 -12.90 6.02 5.92
C PHE A 176 -13.11 4.74 6.71
N ALA A 177 -13.47 4.81 7.99
CA ALA A 177 -13.92 3.64 8.74
C ALA A 177 -15.15 2.99 8.11
N ASP A 178 -16.04 3.78 7.49
CA ASP A 178 -17.20 3.27 6.75
C ASP A 178 -16.82 2.58 5.43
N TRP A 179 -15.59 2.82 4.94
CA TRP A 179 -15.09 2.25 3.69
C TRP A 179 -14.39 0.92 3.93
N ALA A 180 -13.63 0.83 4.99
CA ALA A 180 -12.66 -0.23 5.21
C ALA A 180 -12.75 -0.88 6.60
N GLY A 181 -13.64 -0.42 7.48
CA GLY A 181 -13.62 -0.80 8.89
C GLY A 181 -12.39 -0.21 9.61
N ASP A 182 -11.84 -0.91 10.58
CA ASP A 182 -10.63 -0.46 11.29
C ASP A 182 -9.42 -0.42 10.37
N TYR A 183 -8.62 0.64 10.45
CA TYR A 183 -7.45 0.87 9.61
C TYR A 183 -6.41 1.75 10.29
N GLN A 184 -5.16 1.62 9.83
CA GLN A 184 -4.03 2.50 10.17
C GLN A 184 -3.87 3.59 9.09
N ARG A 185 -3.39 4.77 9.49
CA ARG A 185 -3.17 5.89 8.56
C ARG A 185 -1.80 6.51 8.76
#